data_6b9e4888ac92f18707dcf4cac9021e67
#
_entry.id   6b9e4888ac92f18707dcf4cac9021e67
#
_cell.length_a   1.000
_cell.length_b   1.000
_cell.length_c   1.000
_cell.angle_alpha   90.00
_cell.angle_beta   90.00
_cell.angle_gamma   90.00
#
_symmetry.space_group_name_H-M   'P 1'
#
loop_
_entity.id
_entity.type
_entity.pdbx_description
1 polymer ?
#
loop_
_entity_poly.entity_id
_entity_poly.type
_entity_poly.pdbx_seq_one_letter_code
_entity_poly.pdbx_strand_id
1 'polypeptide(L)'
;IQVELTEYILHPGEVLWINAKQLHDCHPVGSETAVSHTIIFHPAFIYGTESNILFRKYVKPLLGNPATPALYIRPEDPEQQILLDILYKCGILHQEQPETWELQILSHLSSTWGLLWKMSQRPGFTIAPAQKISRDRKTLDTFLTYIHSHYTGKISLKDLANAVSVSPGECERLCKRLLHQTPMNYLMSYRIEQSIPLLVNTSYTITEIALQVGFSGASYYTEIFHRIMGITPSDYRCRIRGNLPG
;
A
#
# COMPACT_ATOMS: atom_id res chain seq x y z
N ILE A 1 -1.85 13.88 10.09
CA ILE A 1 -1.38 13.02 8.98
C ILE A 1 -0.83 13.92 7.90
N GLN A 2 0.39 13.69 7.50
CA GLN A 2 0.97 14.35 6.34
C GLN A 2 0.80 13.45 5.11
N VAL A 3 0.24 13.97 4.04
CA VAL A 3 0.18 13.28 2.73
C VAL A 3 0.91 14.16 1.72
N GLU A 4 2.01 13.67 1.19
CA GLU A 4 2.93 14.43 0.36
C GLU A 4 3.42 15.70 1.09
N LEU A 5 3.04 16.88 0.61
CA LEU A 5 3.35 18.16 1.22
C LEU A 5 2.17 18.81 1.96
N THR A 6 1.05 18.09 2.08
CA THR A 6 -0.16 18.59 2.72
C THR A 6 -0.35 17.94 4.08
N GLU A 7 -0.55 18.75 5.10
CA GLU A 7 -0.88 18.30 6.44
C GLU A 7 -2.39 18.29 6.66
N TYR A 8 -2.88 17.22 7.26
CA TYR A 8 -4.27 17.02 7.66
C TYR A 8 -4.34 16.76 9.16
N ILE A 9 -5.09 17.55 9.88
CA ILE A 9 -5.39 17.32 11.30
C ILE A 9 -6.75 16.61 11.35
N LEU A 10 -6.76 15.36 11.83
CA LEU A 10 -7.97 14.56 11.99
C LEU A 10 -8.45 14.64 13.44
N HIS A 11 -9.75 14.85 13.59
CA HIS A 11 -10.44 14.75 14.86
C HIS A 11 -11.16 13.40 15.01
N PRO A 12 -11.56 13.01 16.23
CA PRO A 12 -12.33 11.78 16.43
C PRO A 12 -13.56 11.71 15.53
N GLY A 13 -13.76 10.58 14.87
CA GLY A 13 -14.87 10.36 13.92
C GLY A 13 -14.59 10.79 12.49
N GLU A 14 -13.47 11.42 12.20
CA GLU A 14 -13.07 11.81 10.85
C GLU A 14 -12.17 10.75 10.18
N VAL A 15 -12.18 10.71 8.87
CA VAL A 15 -11.37 9.77 8.07
C VAL A 15 -10.62 10.52 6.98
N LEU A 16 -9.38 10.12 6.74
CA LEU A 16 -8.61 10.51 5.58
C LEU A 16 -8.44 9.30 4.66
N TRP A 17 -9.08 9.32 3.50
CA TRP A 17 -8.74 8.39 2.44
C TRP A 17 -7.47 8.87 1.73
N ILE A 18 -6.47 8.00 1.62
CA ILE A 18 -5.21 8.29 0.95
C ILE A 18 -5.13 7.44 -0.31
N ASN A 19 -4.90 8.09 -1.44
CA ASN A 19 -4.83 7.42 -2.73
C ASN A 19 -3.58 6.53 -2.82
N ALA A 20 -3.60 5.55 -3.72
CA ALA A 20 -2.46 4.68 -3.95
C ALA A 20 -1.20 5.47 -4.31
N LYS A 21 -0.05 4.96 -3.88
CA LYS A 21 1.28 5.54 -4.15
C LYS A 21 1.53 6.92 -3.54
N GLN A 22 0.68 7.41 -2.65
CA GLN A 22 0.95 8.65 -1.93
C GLN A 22 1.88 8.39 -0.73
N LEU A 23 2.95 9.19 -0.62
CA LEU A 23 3.77 9.19 0.58
C LEU A 23 2.97 9.83 1.71
N HIS A 24 2.91 9.16 2.84
CA HIS A 24 2.21 9.68 4.00
C HIS A 24 2.88 9.23 5.30
N ASP A 25 2.70 10.04 6.32
CA ASP A 25 3.17 9.81 7.67
C ASP A 25 2.13 10.27 8.69
N CYS A 26 2.09 9.62 9.85
CA CYS A 26 1.10 9.89 10.88
C CYS A 26 1.80 10.19 12.21
N HIS A 27 1.52 11.36 12.77
CA HIS A 27 2.01 11.76 14.08
C HIS A 27 0.85 12.23 14.95
N PRO A 28 0.88 11.97 16.27
CA PRO A 28 -0.07 12.59 17.18
C PRO A 28 0.17 14.12 17.23
N VAL A 29 -0.89 14.87 17.45
CA VAL A 29 -0.79 16.31 17.70
C VAL A 29 -0.51 16.55 19.18
N GLY A 30 0.60 17.24 19.49
CA GLY A 30 1.00 17.50 20.86
C GLY A 30 1.60 16.27 21.57
N SER A 31 1.42 16.20 22.88
CA SER A 31 1.97 15.12 23.73
C SER A 31 0.96 14.00 24.06
N GLU A 32 -0.23 14.05 23.50
CA GLU A 32 -1.29 13.07 23.76
C GLU A 32 -1.15 11.83 22.86
N THR A 33 -1.60 10.68 23.37
CA THR A 33 -1.64 9.44 22.58
C THR A 33 -2.87 9.47 21.68
N ALA A 34 -2.66 9.35 20.36
CA ALA A 34 -3.72 9.21 19.39
C ALA A 34 -3.90 7.72 19.00
N VAL A 35 -5.13 7.25 18.96
CA VAL A 35 -5.49 5.92 18.46
C VAL A 35 -6.22 6.09 17.14
N SER A 36 -5.75 5.40 16.12
CA SER A 36 -6.38 5.39 14.80
C SER A 36 -6.63 3.95 14.32
N HIS A 37 -7.70 3.77 13.57
CA HIS A 37 -7.97 2.53 12.85
C HIS A 37 -7.65 2.73 11.36
N THR A 38 -6.86 1.83 10.79
CA THR A 38 -6.46 1.92 9.39
C THR A 38 -6.99 0.72 8.61
N ILE A 39 -7.67 0.97 7.50
CA ILE A 39 -8.11 -0.05 6.54
C ILE A 39 -7.23 0.06 5.30
N ILE A 40 -6.40 -0.97 5.07
CA ILE A 40 -5.55 -1.05 3.90
C ILE A 40 -6.02 -2.19 3.02
N PHE A 41 -6.30 -1.92 1.76
CA PHE A 41 -6.66 -2.95 0.79
C PHE A 41 -6.11 -2.64 -0.60
N HIS A 42 -5.80 -3.68 -1.36
CA HIS A 42 -5.45 -3.51 -2.76
C HIS A 42 -6.73 -3.35 -3.59
N PRO A 43 -6.83 -2.34 -4.47
CA PRO A 43 -8.06 -2.09 -5.24
C PRO A 43 -8.50 -3.28 -6.12
N ALA A 44 -7.60 -4.18 -6.50
CA ALA A 44 -7.95 -5.42 -7.20
C ALA A 44 -8.95 -6.29 -6.41
N PHE A 45 -9.06 -6.11 -5.10
CA PHE A 45 -10.10 -6.75 -4.29
C PHE A 45 -11.52 -6.41 -4.78
N ILE A 46 -11.71 -5.22 -5.38
CA ILE A 46 -13.00 -4.76 -5.92
C ILE A 46 -13.20 -5.19 -7.36
N TYR A 47 -12.17 -5.10 -8.20
CA TYR A 47 -12.32 -5.28 -9.66
C TYR A 47 -11.75 -6.61 -10.21
N GLY A 48 -10.97 -7.34 -9.43
CA GLY A 48 -10.32 -8.58 -9.85
C GLY A 48 -9.16 -8.31 -10.82
N THR A 49 -9.43 -8.22 -12.11
CA THR A 49 -8.42 -8.02 -13.16
C THR A 49 -8.57 -6.69 -13.87
N GLU A 50 -7.49 -6.15 -14.43
CA GLU A 50 -7.47 -4.85 -15.14
C GLU A 50 -8.30 -4.85 -16.44
N SER A 51 -8.65 -6.02 -16.97
CA SER A 51 -9.58 -6.13 -18.10
C SER A 51 -11.03 -5.83 -17.73
N ASN A 52 -11.36 -5.86 -16.43
CA ASN A 52 -12.71 -5.60 -15.93
C ASN A 52 -13.15 -4.16 -16.22
N ILE A 53 -14.44 -3.99 -16.53
CA ILE A 53 -15.06 -2.68 -16.77
C ILE A 53 -14.97 -1.78 -15.51
N LEU A 54 -15.07 -2.37 -14.31
CA LEU A 54 -14.96 -1.64 -13.04
C LEU A 54 -13.60 -0.96 -12.91
N PHE A 55 -12.52 -1.66 -13.27
CA PHE A 55 -11.18 -1.08 -13.28
C PHE A 55 -11.11 0.13 -14.20
N ARG A 56 -11.48 -0.03 -15.47
CA ARG A 56 -11.34 1.02 -16.48
C ARG A 56 -12.21 2.24 -16.18
N LYS A 57 -13.43 2.02 -15.69
CA LYS A 57 -14.42 3.09 -15.53
C LYS A 57 -14.31 3.82 -14.19
N TYR A 58 -14.04 3.11 -13.11
CA TYR A 58 -14.14 3.66 -11.75
C TYR A 58 -12.85 3.65 -10.96
N VAL A 59 -11.97 2.67 -11.19
CA VAL A 59 -10.76 2.51 -10.37
C VAL A 59 -9.57 3.25 -10.96
N LYS A 60 -9.22 2.96 -12.21
CA LYS A 60 -8.08 3.58 -12.89
C LYS A 60 -8.13 5.12 -12.91
N PRO A 61 -9.28 5.77 -13.21
CA PRO A 61 -9.33 7.23 -13.24
C PRO A 61 -9.15 7.86 -11.85
N LEU A 62 -9.68 7.23 -10.79
CA LEU A 62 -9.51 7.74 -9.42
C LEU A 62 -8.06 7.54 -8.93
N LEU A 63 -7.49 6.35 -9.11
CA LEU A 63 -6.10 6.06 -8.72
C LEU A 63 -5.08 6.90 -9.49
N GLY A 64 -5.35 7.14 -10.77
CA GLY A 64 -4.46 7.92 -11.65
C GLY A 64 -4.64 9.43 -11.58
N ASN A 65 -5.56 9.93 -10.75
CA ASN A 65 -5.84 11.35 -10.66
C ASN A 65 -4.83 12.06 -9.74
N PRO A 66 -3.87 12.82 -10.26
CA PRO A 66 -2.88 13.52 -9.45
C PRO A 66 -3.49 14.66 -8.63
N ALA A 67 -4.70 15.11 -8.97
CA ALA A 67 -5.42 16.15 -8.24
C ALA A 67 -6.15 15.61 -7.00
N THR A 68 -6.15 14.28 -6.79
CA THR A 68 -6.83 13.64 -5.66
C THR A 68 -5.86 12.73 -4.89
N PRO A 69 -4.82 13.29 -4.26
CA PRO A 69 -3.86 12.52 -3.46
C PRO A 69 -4.50 11.96 -2.19
N ALA A 70 -5.47 12.67 -1.62
CA ALA A 70 -6.24 12.27 -0.46
C ALA A 70 -7.64 12.91 -0.51
N LEU A 71 -8.59 12.33 0.23
CA LEU A 71 -9.94 12.88 0.44
C LEU A 71 -10.22 12.92 1.94
N TYR A 72 -10.53 14.12 2.45
CA TYR A 72 -10.89 14.31 3.84
C TYR A 72 -12.39 14.12 4.01
N ILE A 73 -12.78 13.24 4.91
CA ILE A 73 -14.15 12.77 5.10
C ILE A 73 -14.58 13.15 6.50
N ARG A 74 -15.65 13.91 6.60
CA ARG A 74 -16.18 14.51 7.82
C ARG A 74 -17.63 14.13 8.05
N PRO A 75 -18.05 13.98 9.33
CA PRO A 75 -19.41 13.55 9.65
C PRO A 75 -20.49 14.61 9.35
N GLU A 76 -20.14 15.88 9.15
CA GLU A 76 -21.10 16.96 8.90
C GLU A 76 -21.80 16.86 7.53
N ASP A 77 -21.20 16.18 6.55
CA ASP A 77 -21.80 15.92 5.24
C ASP A 77 -22.56 14.59 5.28
N PRO A 78 -23.88 14.56 5.01
CA PRO A 78 -24.67 13.32 5.09
C PRO A 78 -24.19 12.19 4.18
N GLU A 79 -23.62 12.48 2.99
CA GLU A 79 -23.05 11.44 2.14
C GLU A 79 -21.73 10.90 2.70
N GLN A 80 -20.95 11.76 3.33
CA GLN A 80 -19.71 11.36 4.00
C GLN A 80 -19.99 10.55 5.26
N GLN A 81 -21.06 10.89 5.99
CA GLN A 81 -21.51 10.08 7.14
C GLN A 81 -21.85 8.64 6.72
N ILE A 82 -22.53 8.45 5.58
CA ILE A 82 -22.78 7.09 5.05
C ILE A 82 -21.49 6.32 4.83
N LEU A 83 -20.44 6.97 4.32
CA LEU A 83 -19.14 6.36 4.11
C LEU A 83 -18.47 5.98 5.44
N LEU A 84 -18.54 6.87 6.45
CA LEU A 84 -18.03 6.60 7.80
C LEU A 84 -18.72 5.38 8.42
N ASP A 85 -20.03 5.29 8.32
CA ASP A 85 -20.82 4.16 8.83
C ASP A 85 -20.45 2.83 8.16
N ILE A 86 -20.18 2.86 6.86
CA ILE A 86 -19.72 1.68 6.10
C ILE A 86 -18.33 1.24 6.59
N LEU A 87 -17.40 2.17 6.76
CA LEU A 87 -16.04 1.85 7.23
C LEU A 87 -16.06 1.32 8.66
N TYR A 88 -16.89 1.88 9.54
CA TYR A 88 -17.08 1.37 10.89
C TYR A 88 -17.60 -0.07 10.89
N LYS A 89 -18.58 -0.40 10.04
CA LYS A 89 -19.07 -1.78 9.85
C LYS A 89 -17.98 -2.72 9.38
N CYS A 90 -17.09 -2.28 8.48
CA CYS A 90 -15.94 -3.09 8.06
C CYS A 90 -15.05 -3.45 9.26
N GLY A 91 -14.81 -2.52 10.18
CA GLY A 91 -14.05 -2.75 11.40
C GLY A 91 -14.70 -3.82 12.30
N ILE A 92 -16.02 -3.73 12.52
CA ILE A 92 -16.78 -4.72 13.30
C ILE A 92 -16.71 -6.10 12.63
N LEU A 93 -16.99 -6.18 11.34
CA LEU A 93 -16.95 -7.44 10.59
C LEU A 93 -15.56 -8.11 10.66
N HIS A 94 -14.50 -7.31 10.59
CA HIS A 94 -13.14 -7.84 10.71
C HIS A 94 -12.85 -8.37 12.13
N GLN A 95 -13.39 -7.74 13.16
CA GLN A 95 -13.20 -8.14 14.55
C GLN A 95 -14.02 -9.39 14.91
N GLU A 96 -15.28 -9.45 14.50
CA GLU A 96 -16.23 -10.51 14.87
C GLU A 96 -16.15 -11.73 13.95
N GLN A 97 -15.73 -11.56 12.71
CA GLN A 97 -15.59 -12.58 11.67
C GLN A 97 -16.79 -13.54 11.57
N PRO A 98 -18.03 -13.02 11.42
CA PRO A 98 -19.19 -13.87 11.22
C PRO A 98 -19.09 -14.63 9.89
N GLU A 99 -19.93 -15.65 9.69
CA GLU A 99 -19.98 -16.37 8.41
C GLU A 99 -20.10 -15.37 7.23
N THR A 100 -19.29 -15.55 6.19
CA THR A 100 -19.23 -14.70 4.97
C THR A 100 -18.72 -13.26 5.20
N TRP A 101 -18.02 -12.96 6.30
CA TRP A 101 -17.55 -11.62 6.61
C TRP A 101 -16.65 -11.00 5.51
N GLU A 102 -15.86 -11.82 4.80
CA GLU A 102 -15.04 -11.34 3.68
C GLU A 102 -15.88 -10.82 2.52
N LEU A 103 -16.99 -11.51 2.19
CA LEU A 103 -17.93 -11.05 1.15
C LEU A 103 -18.67 -9.78 1.58
N GLN A 104 -19.00 -9.67 2.86
CA GLN A 104 -19.62 -8.47 3.41
C GLN A 104 -18.65 -7.28 3.36
N ILE A 105 -17.38 -7.48 3.74
CA ILE A 105 -16.33 -6.44 3.60
C ILE A 105 -16.15 -6.07 2.13
N LEU A 106 -16.10 -7.02 1.19
CA LEU A 106 -16.00 -6.74 -0.24
C LEU A 106 -17.15 -5.84 -0.71
N SER A 107 -18.39 -6.15 -0.31
CA SER A 107 -19.57 -5.34 -0.61
C SER A 107 -19.45 -3.92 -0.06
N HIS A 108 -19.00 -3.78 1.19
CA HIS A 108 -18.81 -2.50 1.83
C HIS A 108 -17.69 -1.67 1.19
N LEU A 109 -16.54 -2.27 0.87
CA LEU A 109 -15.44 -1.60 0.17
C LEU A 109 -15.85 -1.17 -1.25
N SER A 110 -16.66 -1.97 -1.95
CA SER A 110 -17.19 -1.60 -3.26
C SER A 110 -18.13 -0.39 -3.17
N SER A 111 -18.97 -0.34 -2.14
CA SER A 111 -19.86 0.80 -1.86
C SER A 111 -19.06 2.05 -1.48
N THR A 112 -18.06 1.91 -0.62
CA THR A 112 -17.10 2.96 -0.26
C THR A 112 -16.43 3.54 -1.51
N TRP A 113 -15.95 2.68 -2.42
CA TRP A 113 -15.33 3.12 -3.67
C TRP A 113 -16.29 3.94 -4.53
N GLY A 114 -17.54 3.51 -4.63
CA GLY A 114 -18.57 4.25 -5.35
C GLY A 114 -18.82 5.65 -4.79
N LEU A 115 -18.82 5.82 -3.47
CA LEU A 115 -18.93 7.11 -2.81
C LEU A 115 -17.69 7.98 -3.04
N LEU A 116 -16.48 7.44 -2.85
CA LEU A 116 -15.22 8.13 -3.15
C LEU A 116 -15.14 8.60 -4.60
N TRP A 117 -15.60 7.77 -5.54
CA TRP A 117 -15.72 8.14 -6.94
C TRP A 117 -16.64 9.35 -7.15
N LYS A 118 -17.85 9.32 -6.59
CA LYS A 118 -18.79 10.45 -6.65
C LYS A 118 -18.18 11.72 -6.06
N MET A 119 -17.57 11.61 -4.89
CA MET A 119 -16.91 12.74 -4.23
C MET A 119 -15.79 13.33 -5.09
N SER A 120 -14.96 12.50 -5.71
CA SER A 120 -13.87 12.95 -6.57
C SER A 120 -14.32 13.69 -7.84
N GLN A 121 -15.57 13.55 -8.25
CA GLN A 121 -16.16 14.23 -9.42
C GLN A 121 -16.75 15.61 -9.07
N ARG A 122 -16.88 15.99 -7.81
CA ARG A 122 -17.46 17.27 -7.40
C ARG A 122 -16.51 18.44 -7.71
N PRO A 123 -17.00 19.53 -8.32
CA PRO A 123 -16.22 20.76 -8.48
C PRO A 123 -15.75 21.26 -7.10
N GLY A 124 -14.47 21.60 -6.96
CA GLY A 124 -13.90 22.10 -5.70
C GLY A 124 -13.55 21.01 -4.67
N PHE A 125 -13.80 19.75 -4.95
CA PHE A 125 -13.37 18.64 -4.08
C PHE A 125 -11.88 18.30 -4.22
N THR A 126 -11.16 19.05 -5.02
CA THR A 126 -9.70 18.95 -5.18
C THR A 126 -9.05 19.52 -3.93
N ILE A 127 -8.57 18.67 -3.05
CA ILE A 127 -7.84 19.09 -1.86
C ILE A 127 -6.38 19.29 -2.25
N ALA A 128 -6.00 20.51 -2.27
CA ALA A 128 -4.74 21.14 -2.63
C ALA A 128 -4.60 21.50 -4.13
N PRO A 129 -4.09 22.71 -4.42
CA PRO A 129 -3.69 23.07 -5.77
C PRO A 129 -2.69 22.02 -6.24
N ALA A 130 -2.78 21.62 -7.50
CA ALA A 130 -1.82 20.73 -8.14
C ALA A 130 -0.41 21.25 -7.90
N GLN A 131 0.19 20.88 -6.77
CA GLN A 131 1.55 21.29 -6.46
C GLN A 131 2.44 20.61 -7.48
N LYS A 132 3.28 21.39 -8.10
CA LYS A 132 4.32 20.95 -9.03
C LYS A 132 4.97 19.71 -8.41
N ILE A 133 4.73 18.53 -8.98
CA ILE A 133 5.30 17.26 -8.49
C ILE A 133 6.78 17.50 -8.21
N SER A 134 7.20 17.38 -6.98
CA SER A 134 8.58 17.70 -6.59
C SER A 134 9.54 16.82 -7.40
N ARG A 135 10.74 17.33 -7.67
CA ARG A 135 11.79 16.54 -8.34
C ARG A 135 12.03 15.24 -7.60
N ASP A 136 12.02 15.29 -6.29
CA ASP A 136 12.21 14.13 -5.41
C ASP A 136 11.14 13.07 -5.62
N ARG A 137 9.88 13.47 -5.80
CA ARG A 137 8.78 12.55 -6.07
C ARG A 137 8.97 11.83 -7.40
N LYS A 138 9.30 12.57 -8.47
CA LYS A 138 9.58 11.95 -9.78
C LYS A 138 10.74 10.97 -9.71
N THR A 139 11.79 11.35 -8.98
CA THR A 139 12.96 10.50 -8.76
C THR A 139 12.57 9.24 -7.99
N LEU A 140 11.75 9.35 -6.94
CA LEU A 140 11.25 8.20 -6.19
C LEU A 140 10.37 7.29 -7.04
N ASP A 141 9.44 7.84 -7.82
CA ASP A 141 8.56 7.05 -8.70
C ASP A 141 9.38 6.25 -9.73
N THR A 142 10.44 6.86 -10.27
CA THR A 142 11.37 6.18 -11.17
C THR A 142 12.14 5.07 -10.44
N PHE A 143 12.60 5.33 -9.22
CA PHE A 143 13.28 4.36 -8.36
C PHE A 143 12.38 3.14 -8.06
N LEU A 144 11.15 3.38 -7.64
CA LEU A 144 10.18 2.31 -7.35
C LEU A 144 9.86 1.50 -8.60
N THR A 145 9.62 2.16 -9.73
CA THR A 145 9.35 1.51 -11.02
C THR A 145 10.52 0.63 -11.44
N TYR A 146 11.75 1.09 -11.28
CA TYR A 146 12.94 0.31 -11.59
C TYR A 146 13.04 -0.95 -10.74
N ILE A 147 12.86 -0.83 -9.42
CA ILE A 147 12.85 -2.00 -8.51
C ILE A 147 11.76 -2.99 -8.91
N HIS A 148 10.53 -2.52 -9.08
CA HIS A 148 9.39 -3.38 -9.40
C HIS A 148 9.57 -4.14 -10.73
N SER A 149 10.31 -3.56 -11.68
CA SER A 149 10.56 -4.18 -12.98
C SER A 149 11.77 -5.12 -12.99
N HIS A 150 12.72 -4.96 -12.06
CA HIS A 150 14.01 -5.65 -12.11
C HIS A 150 14.37 -6.45 -10.84
N TYR A 151 13.47 -6.51 -9.84
CA TYR A 151 13.77 -7.08 -8.51
C TYR A 151 14.29 -8.52 -8.54
N THR A 152 13.93 -9.31 -9.56
CA THR A 152 14.40 -10.71 -9.70
C THR A 152 15.88 -10.81 -10.08
N GLY A 153 16.45 -9.72 -10.65
CA GLY A 153 17.83 -9.65 -11.07
C GLY A 153 18.79 -9.23 -9.95
N LYS A 154 20.08 -9.28 -10.27
CA LYS A 154 21.12 -8.73 -9.37
C LYS A 154 21.10 -7.21 -9.48
N ILE A 155 20.75 -6.54 -8.40
CA ILE A 155 20.68 -5.08 -8.31
C ILE A 155 21.65 -4.60 -7.22
N SER A 156 22.52 -3.65 -7.57
CA SER A 156 23.37 -2.93 -6.64
C SER A 156 22.82 -1.53 -6.34
N LEU A 157 23.32 -0.91 -5.27
CA LEU A 157 23.02 0.51 -4.99
C LEU A 157 23.41 1.43 -6.15
N LYS A 158 24.50 1.11 -6.86
CA LYS A 158 24.94 1.87 -8.03
C LYS A 158 23.92 1.78 -9.18
N ASP A 159 23.33 0.61 -9.41
CA ASP A 159 22.31 0.44 -10.46
C ASP A 159 21.06 1.24 -10.13
N LEU A 160 20.63 1.22 -8.85
CA LEU A 160 19.49 2.02 -8.37
C LEU A 160 19.74 3.52 -8.53
N ALA A 161 20.91 4.00 -8.16
CA ALA A 161 21.28 5.41 -8.28
C ALA A 161 21.36 5.85 -9.75
N ASN A 162 21.93 5.01 -10.62
CA ASN A 162 22.00 5.27 -12.06
C ASN A 162 20.60 5.34 -12.70
N ALA A 163 19.69 4.44 -12.31
CA ALA A 163 18.32 4.41 -12.83
C ALA A 163 17.58 5.74 -12.59
N VAL A 164 17.91 6.43 -11.52
CA VAL A 164 17.30 7.72 -11.16
C VAL A 164 18.22 8.93 -11.41
N SER A 165 19.37 8.71 -12.06
CA SER A 165 20.33 9.74 -12.44
C SER A 165 20.83 10.59 -11.26
N VAL A 166 21.14 9.95 -10.14
CA VAL A 166 21.73 10.58 -8.95
C VAL A 166 22.98 9.82 -8.47
N SER A 167 23.72 10.39 -7.55
CA SER A 167 24.82 9.66 -6.89
C SER A 167 24.27 8.61 -5.91
N PRO A 168 25.04 7.52 -5.59
CA PRO A 168 24.62 6.52 -4.59
C PRO A 168 24.26 7.14 -3.24
N GLY A 169 25.03 8.11 -2.76
CA GLY A 169 24.76 8.82 -1.51
C GLY A 169 23.49 9.67 -1.56
N GLU A 170 23.18 10.25 -2.71
CA GLU A 170 21.92 10.99 -2.92
C GLU A 170 20.71 10.04 -2.94
N CYS A 171 20.85 8.89 -3.62
CA CYS A 171 19.85 7.84 -3.63
C CYS A 171 19.52 7.34 -2.22
N GLU A 172 20.56 7.10 -1.38
CA GLU A 172 20.35 6.73 0.02
C GLU A 172 19.64 7.82 0.83
N ARG A 173 20.05 9.09 0.67
CA ARG A 173 19.41 10.23 1.37
C ARG A 173 17.96 10.37 0.96
N LEU A 174 17.67 10.26 -0.33
CA LEU A 174 16.30 10.31 -0.87
C LEU A 174 15.43 9.22 -0.25
N CYS A 175 15.88 7.96 -0.30
CA CYS A 175 15.13 6.84 0.25
C CYS A 175 14.95 6.93 1.77
N LYS A 176 15.98 7.32 2.53
CA LYS A 176 15.85 7.52 3.97
C LYS A 176 14.87 8.62 4.32
N ARG A 177 14.84 9.72 3.55
CA ARG A 177 13.92 10.84 3.77
C ARG A 177 12.48 10.50 3.40
N LEU A 178 12.26 9.80 2.28
CA LEU A 178 10.93 9.57 1.73
C LEU A 178 10.34 8.18 2.03
N LEU A 179 11.18 7.18 2.26
CA LEU A 179 10.78 5.79 2.55
C LEU A 179 11.18 5.34 3.96
N HIS A 180 11.86 6.20 4.72
CA HIS A 180 12.39 5.90 6.07
C HIS A 180 13.28 4.64 6.13
N GLN A 181 13.83 4.21 4.99
CA GLN A 181 14.69 3.05 4.85
C GLN A 181 15.73 3.23 3.74
N THR A 182 16.73 2.34 3.73
CA THR A 182 17.75 2.36 2.67
C THR A 182 17.19 1.76 1.36
N PRO A 183 17.76 2.13 0.19
CA PRO A 183 17.40 1.52 -1.10
C PRO A 183 17.43 0.00 -1.10
N MET A 184 18.47 -0.58 -0.49
CA MET A 184 18.64 -2.03 -0.44
C MET A 184 17.63 -2.69 0.51
N ASN A 185 17.30 -2.05 1.63
CA ASN A 185 16.25 -2.56 2.51
C ASN A 185 14.90 -2.56 1.81
N TYR A 186 14.56 -1.50 1.07
CA TYR A 186 13.34 -1.47 0.27
C TYR A 186 13.30 -2.62 -0.75
N LEU A 187 14.39 -2.85 -1.49
CA LEU A 187 14.48 -3.98 -2.42
C LEU A 187 14.26 -5.32 -1.72
N MET A 188 14.87 -5.53 -0.54
CA MET A 188 14.69 -6.78 0.22
C MET A 188 13.23 -6.93 0.68
N SER A 189 12.62 -5.89 1.22
CA SER A 189 11.21 -5.91 1.62
C SER A 189 10.29 -6.25 0.45
N TYR A 190 10.51 -5.62 -0.70
CA TYR A 190 9.73 -5.89 -1.91
C TYR A 190 9.87 -7.34 -2.38
N ARG A 191 11.08 -7.90 -2.38
CA ARG A 191 11.32 -9.32 -2.71
C ARG A 191 10.59 -10.27 -1.76
N ILE A 192 10.56 -9.96 -0.46
CA ILE A 192 9.81 -10.74 0.52
C ILE A 192 8.32 -10.69 0.21
N GLU A 193 7.76 -9.51 -0.07
CA GLU A 193 6.35 -9.38 -0.47
C GLU A 193 6.02 -10.22 -1.71
N GLN A 194 6.87 -10.18 -2.75
CA GLN A 194 6.69 -10.97 -3.96
C GLN A 194 6.84 -12.49 -3.73
N SER A 195 7.54 -12.90 -2.67
CA SER A 195 7.68 -14.32 -2.32
C SER A 195 6.42 -14.91 -1.66
N ILE A 196 5.59 -14.09 -1.02
CA ILE A 196 4.39 -14.55 -0.29
C ILE A 196 3.41 -15.32 -1.19
N PRO A 197 2.99 -14.81 -2.36
CA PRO A 197 2.13 -15.56 -3.26
C PRO A 197 2.73 -16.90 -3.71
N LEU A 198 4.05 -16.96 -3.89
CA LEU A 198 4.72 -18.20 -4.27
C LEU A 198 4.73 -19.21 -3.13
N LEU A 199 4.92 -18.77 -1.88
CA LEU A 199 4.82 -19.62 -0.70
C LEU A 199 3.43 -20.24 -0.54
N VAL A 200 2.40 -19.47 -0.79
CA VAL A 200 0.99 -19.89 -0.60
C VAL A 200 0.50 -20.75 -1.75
N ASN A 201 0.72 -20.33 -2.99
CA ASN A 201 0.02 -20.85 -4.17
C ASN A 201 0.83 -21.88 -4.97
N THR A 202 2.09 -22.15 -4.60
CA THR A 202 2.94 -23.09 -5.38
C THR A 202 3.57 -24.16 -4.50
N SER A 203 4.01 -25.27 -5.12
CA SER A 203 4.78 -26.33 -4.47
C SER A 203 6.29 -26.09 -4.49
N TYR A 204 6.75 -24.92 -4.95
CA TYR A 204 8.18 -24.60 -5.01
C TYR A 204 8.87 -24.76 -3.65
N THR A 205 10.08 -25.27 -3.67
CA THR A 205 10.95 -25.28 -2.48
C THR A 205 11.31 -23.86 -2.03
N ILE A 206 11.72 -23.72 -0.79
CA ILE A 206 12.18 -22.42 -0.28
C ILE A 206 13.36 -21.88 -1.09
N THR A 207 14.23 -22.78 -1.59
CA THR A 207 15.35 -22.41 -2.44
C THR A 207 14.90 -21.87 -3.81
N GLU A 208 13.97 -22.55 -4.45
CA GLU A 208 13.41 -22.08 -5.74
C GLU A 208 12.74 -20.73 -5.59
N ILE A 209 11.92 -20.53 -4.54
CA ILE A 209 11.29 -19.24 -4.29
C ILE A 209 12.33 -18.14 -4.07
N ALA A 210 13.34 -18.40 -3.25
CA ALA A 210 14.42 -17.45 -3.00
C ALA A 210 15.07 -16.98 -4.32
N LEU A 211 15.41 -17.91 -5.20
CA LEU A 211 16.02 -17.62 -6.50
C LEU A 211 15.07 -16.85 -7.43
N GLN A 212 13.79 -17.24 -7.47
CA GLN A 212 12.78 -16.58 -8.32
C GLN A 212 12.56 -15.12 -7.94
N VAL A 213 12.62 -14.80 -6.66
CA VAL A 213 12.45 -13.40 -6.21
C VAL A 213 13.77 -12.64 -6.09
N GLY A 214 14.88 -13.21 -6.59
CA GLY A 214 16.15 -12.52 -6.76
C GLY A 214 17.12 -12.57 -5.57
N PHE A 215 16.91 -13.47 -4.59
CA PHE A 215 17.93 -13.76 -3.58
C PHE A 215 19.00 -14.70 -4.14
N SER A 216 20.22 -14.58 -3.61
CA SER A 216 21.34 -15.44 -4.01
C SER A 216 21.26 -16.86 -3.44
N GLY A 217 20.36 -17.12 -2.49
CA GLY A 217 20.17 -18.44 -1.88
C GLY A 217 19.18 -18.43 -0.72
N ALA A 218 18.77 -19.63 -0.32
CA ALA A 218 17.74 -19.86 0.68
C ALA A 218 18.10 -19.34 2.08
N SER A 219 19.36 -19.44 2.49
CA SER A 219 19.78 -19.01 3.83
C SER A 219 19.58 -17.50 4.04
N TYR A 220 20.07 -16.69 3.11
CA TYR A 220 19.90 -15.24 3.17
C TYR A 220 18.43 -14.82 3.01
N TYR A 221 17.69 -15.47 2.12
CA TYR A 221 16.25 -15.26 2.01
C TYR A 221 15.52 -15.54 3.33
N THR A 222 15.80 -16.68 3.97
CA THR A 222 15.17 -17.08 5.24
C THR A 222 15.48 -16.09 6.36
N GLU A 223 16.73 -15.62 6.45
CA GLU A 223 17.13 -14.59 7.42
C GLU A 223 16.34 -13.29 7.23
N ILE A 224 16.27 -12.78 5.99
CA ILE A 224 15.57 -11.55 5.68
C ILE A 224 14.06 -11.69 5.90
N PHE A 225 13.47 -12.83 5.47
CA PHE A 225 12.07 -13.14 5.68
C PHE A 225 11.72 -13.15 7.17
N HIS A 226 12.51 -13.86 7.98
CA HIS A 226 12.31 -13.91 9.43
C HIS A 226 12.44 -12.52 10.08
N ARG A 227 13.40 -11.72 9.66
CA ARG A 227 13.60 -10.36 10.16
C ARG A 227 12.40 -9.46 9.88
N ILE A 228 11.74 -9.62 8.72
CA ILE A 228 10.61 -8.78 8.30
C ILE A 228 9.28 -9.32 8.83
N MET A 229 9.07 -10.64 8.74
CA MET A 229 7.80 -11.29 9.04
C MET A 229 7.69 -11.88 10.45
N GLY A 230 8.80 -11.93 11.20
CA GLY A 230 8.85 -12.52 12.54
C GLY A 230 8.84 -14.04 12.61
N ILE A 231 8.66 -14.74 11.47
CA ILE A 231 8.63 -16.20 11.38
C ILE A 231 9.40 -16.67 10.13
N THR A 232 9.73 -17.96 10.05
CA THR A 232 10.43 -18.49 8.87
C THR A 232 9.47 -18.66 7.67
N PRO A 233 9.98 -18.67 6.42
CA PRO A 233 9.15 -18.94 5.24
C PRO A 233 8.42 -20.29 5.30
N SER A 234 9.06 -21.30 5.88
CA SER A 234 8.44 -22.63 6.06
C SER A 234 7.28 -22.60 7.05
N ASP A 235 7.47 -21.94 8.19
CA ASP A 235 6.41 -21.79 9.20
C ASP A 235 5.25 -20.95 8.64
N TYR A 236 5.56 -19.88 7.90
CA TYR A 236 4.56 -19.06 7.22
C TYR A 236 3.70 -19.91 6.27
N ARG A 237 4.35 -20.72 5.42
CA ARG A 237 3.67 -21.67 4.52
C ARG A 237 2.77 -22.66 5.26
N CYS A 238 3.28 -23.28 6.34
CA CYS A 238 2.52 -24.23 7.15
C CYS A 238 1.29 -23.57 7.78
N ARG A 239 1.43 -22.39 8.35
CA ARG A 239 0.31 -21.67 8.98
C ARG A 239 -0.80 -21.35 7.99
N ILE A 240 -0.46 -20.82 6.82
CA ILE A 240 -1.48 -20.45 5.83
C ILE A 240 -2.15 -21.67 5.23
N ARG A 241 -1.40 -22.73 4.88
CA ARG A 241 -1.97 -23.94 4.31
C ARG A 241 -2.74 -24.79 5.32
N GLY A 242 -2.35 -24.75 6.59
CA GLY A 242 -3.07 -25.42 7.67
C GLY A 242 -4.40 -24.74 8.05
N ASN A 243 -4.59 -23.45 7.70
CA ASN A 243 -5.81 -22.69 7.93
C ASN A 243 -6.74 -22.65 6.71
N LEU A 244 -6.34 -23.21 5.55
CA LEU A 244 -7.21 -23.34 4.40
C LEU A 244 -8.02 -24.64 4.56
N PRO A 245 -9.37 -24.61 4.57
CA PRO A 245 -10.17 -25.82 4.46
C PRO A 245 -9.84 -26.49 3.12
N GLY A 246 -9.61 -27.84 3.18
CA GLY A 246 -9.28 -28.69 2.04
C GLY A 246 -10.41 -28.78 1.01
#